data_5e26f226b9b14e98184681bbb8220a3f
#
_entry.id   5e26f226b9b14e98184681bbb8220a3f
#
_cell.length_a   1.000
_cell.length_b   1.000
_cell.length_c   1.000
_cell.angle_alpha   90.00
_cell.angle_beta   90.00
_cell.angle_gamma   90.00
#
_symmetry.space_group_name_H-M   'P 1'
#
loop_
_entity.id
_entity.type
_entity.pdbx_description
1 polymer ?
#
loop_
_entity_poly.entity_id
_entity_poly.type
_entity_poly.pdbx_seq_one_letter_code
_entity_poly.pdbx_strand_id
1 'polypeptide(L)'
;MDVLSQLHLGYFVVVFAAYFLVIGVAACLLIARFGGWSALAARYRTERLFPAHQRRFQSGRMRTSISYNNILTVASDQQGIILGLPFFLRLAHPRLFIPWAEIEIEEPTQWFFLSVQTLLLGPERVPLRLRTSLVDFLLKAKAVSDLPDDPMPNPSQI
;
A
#
# COMPACT_ATOMS: atom_id res chain seq x y z
N MET A 1 -1.05 -14.67 -47.85
CA MET A 1 -1.66 -13.71 -46.88
C MET A 1 -1.25 -12.34 -47.34
N ASP A 2 -2.21 -11.54 -47.79
CA ASP A 2 -1.93 -10.25 -48.43
C ASP A 2 -1.46 -9.20 -47.41
N VAL A 3 -0.52 -8.37 -47.84
CA VAL A 3 0.04 -7.28 -47.01
C VAL A 3 -1.03 -6.40 -46.41
N LEU A 4 -2.12 -6.19 -47.12
CA LEU A 4 -3.29 -5.44 -46.66
C LEU A 4 -3.97 -6.10 -45.44
N SER A 5 -4.10 -7.43 -45.41
CA SER A 5 -4.70 -8.13 -44.27
C SER A 5 -3.85 -8.06 -43.03
N GLN A 6 -2.52 -8.06 -43.19
CA GLN A 6 -1.57 -7.86 -42.08
C GLN A 6 -1.65 -6.44 -41.50
N LEU A 7 -1.80 -5.42 -42.36
CA LEU A 7 -1.96 -4.03 -41.94
C LEU A 7 -3.27 -3.82 -41.17
N HIS A 8 -4.38 -4.40 -41.67
CA HIS A 8 -5.65 -4.32 -40.96
C HIS A 8 -5.62 -5.01 -39.60
N LEU A 9 -5.04 -6.19 -39.52
CA LEU A 9 -4.86 -6.92 -38.25
C LEU A 9 -4.01 -6.12 -37.26
N GLY A 10 -2.89 -5.56 -37.70
CA GLY A 10 -2.04 -4.69 -36.88
C GLY A 10 -2.78 -3.47 -36.34
N TYR A 11 -3.55 -2.80 -37.20
CA TYR A 11 -4.37 -1.68 -36.78
C TYR A 11 -5.41 -2.06 -35.70
N PHE A 12 -6.14 -3.16 -35.89
CA PHE A 12 -7.12 -3.64 -34.90
C PHE A 12 -6.46 -3.98 -33.57
N VAL A 13 -5.30 -4.62 -33.57
CA VAL A 13 -4.56 -4.94 -32.33
C VAL A 13 -4.16 -3.68 -31.58
N VAL A 14 -3.65 -2.67 -32.30
CA VAL A 14 -3.23 -1.40 -31.66
C VAL A 14 -4.44 -0.65 -31.08
N VAL A 15 -5.53 -0.54 -31.82
CA VAL A 15 -6.76 0.14 -31.35
C VAL A 15 -7.34 -0.59 -30.14
N PHE A 16 -7.38 -1.92 -30.17
CA PHE A 16 -7.87 -2.74 -29.08
C PHE A 16 -7.00 -2.58 -27.83
N ALA A 17 -5.66 -2.63 -27.98
CA ALA A 17 -4.73 -2.41 -26.88
C ALA A 17 -4.87 -1.00 -26.27
N ALA A 18 -5.00 0.02 -27.11
CA ALA A 18 -5.22 1.40 -26.66
C ALA A 18 -6.54 1.55 -25.88
N TYR A 19 -7.62 0.93 -26.36
CA TYR A 19 -8.90 0.91 -25.67
C TYR A 19 -8.82 0.29 -24.28
N PHE A 20 -8.19 -0.90 -24.15
CA PHE A 20 -8.01 -1.54 -22.85
C PHE A 20 -7.10 -0.76 -21.91
N LEU A 21 -6.06 -0.10 -22.45
CA LEU A 21 -5.21 0.77 -21.67
C LEU A 21 -6.00 1.93 -21.07
N VAL A 22 -6.82 2.61 -21.89
CA VAL A 22 -7.65 3.74 -21.43
C VAL A 22 -8.64 3.30 -20.36
N ILE A 23 -9.35 2.19 -20.58
CA ILE A 23 -10.28 1.65 -19.57
C ILE A 23 -9.54 1.25 -18.30
N GLY A 24 -8.39 0.58 -18.41
CA GLY A 24 -7.59 0.19 -17.25
C GLY A 24 -7.13 1.38 -16.42
N VAL A 25 -6.64 2.43 -17.07
CA VAL A 25 -6.25 3.67 -16.39
C VAL A 25 -7.45 4.34 -15.73
N ALA A 26 -8.58 4.47 -16.44
CA ALA A 26 -9.79 5.05 -15.88
C ALA A 26 -10.30 4.25 -14.66
N ALA A 27 -10.32 2.93 -14.73
CA ALA A 27 -10.69 2.07 -13.62
C ALA A 27 -9.73 2.27 -12.42
N CYS A 28 -8.43 2.31 -12.65
CA CYS A 28 -7.45 2.57 -11.59
C CYS A 28 -7.66 3.92 -10.91
N LEU A 29 -7.94 4.97 -11.67
CA LEU A 29 -8.22 6.31 -11.13
C LEU A 29 -9.52 6.31 -10.31
N LEU A 30 -10.56 5.66 -10.77
CA LEU A 30 -11.82 5.52 -10.04
C LEU A 30 -11.61 4.74 -8.72
N ILE A 31 -10.89 3.63 -8.75
CA ILE A 31 -10.57 2.83 -7.57
C ILE A 31 -9.77 3.69 -6.56
N ALA A 32 -8.78 4.46 -7.01
CA ALA A 32 -8.02 5.36 -6.14
C ALA A 32 -8.90 6.44 -5.52
N ARG A 33 -9.83 6.98 -6.30
CA ARG A 33 -10.75 8.06 -5.87
C ARG A 33 -11.75 7.56 -4.82
N PHE A 34 -12.41 6.45 -5.10
CA PHE A 34 -13.44 5.88 -4.20
C PHE A 34 -12.83 5.13 -3.02
N GLY A 35 -11.67 4.51 -3.19
CA GLY A 35 -10.95 3.81 -2.14
C GLY A 35 -10.34 4.69 -1.07
N GLY A 36 -10.29 6.02 -1.29
CA GLY A 36 -9.65 6.95 -0.36
C GLY A 36 -8.14 7.09 -0.54
N TRP A 37 -7.55 6.33 -1.48
CA TRP A 37 -6.11 6.44 -1.78
C TRP A 37 -5.72 7.83 -2.25
N SER A 38 -6.52 8.44 -3.13
CA SER A 38 -6.27 9.79 -3.63
C SER A 38 -6.37 10.85 -2.54
N ALA A 39 -7.26 10.70 -1.56
CA ALA A 39 -7.36 11.58 -0.41
C ALA A 39 -6.08 11.52 0.45
N LEU A 40 -5.62 10.30 0.74
CA LEU A 40 -4.34 10.11 1.44
C LEU A 40 -3.15 10.59 0.60
N ALA A 41 -3.16 10.37 -0.72
CA ALA A 41 -2.07 10.79 -1.61
C ALA A 41 -1.92 12.30 -1.71
N ALA A 42 -2.98 13.07 -1.54
CA ALA A 42 -2.92 14.53 -1.51
C ALA A 42 -2.02 15.06 -0.37
N ARG A 43 -1.92 14.31 0.74
CA ARG A 43 -1.16 14.73 1.93
C ARG A 43 0.09 13.89 2.19
N TYR A 44 0.03 12.58 1.94
CA TYR A 44 1.05 11.61 2.36
C TYR A 44 1.84 11.01 1.21
N ARG A 45 1.72 11.54 0.01
CA ARG A 45 2.53 11.11 -1.13
C ARG A 45 4.01 11.22 -0.82
N THR A 46 4.76 10.16 -1.09
CA THR A 46 6.18 10.10 -0.82
C THR A 46 6.96 9.42 -1.94
N GLU A 47 8.21 9.84 -2.11
CA GLU A 47 9.19 9.14 -2.96
C GLU A 47 10.13 8.25 -2.14
N ARG A 48 9.89 8.12 -0.81
CA ARG A 48 10.70 7.26 0.06
C ARG A 48 10.74 5.84 -0.48
N LEU A 49 11.90 5.23 -0.41
CA LEU A 49 12.08 3.81 -0.71
C LEU A 49 11.53 2.97 0.44
N PHE A 50 11.06 1.80 0.10
CA PHE A 50 10.68 0.85 1.13
C PHE A 50 11.93 0.38 1.90
N PRO A 51 11.87 0.31 3.24
CA PRO A 51 12.95 -0.29 4.03
C PRO A 51 13.11 -1.77 3.68
N ALA A 52 14.25 -2.35 4.07
CA ALA A 52 14.56 -3.76 3.80
C ALA A 52 13.49 -4.71 4.37
N HIS A 53 12.93 -4.37 5.53
CA HIS A 53 11.83 -5.10 6.16
C HIS A 53 10.48 -4.64 5.62
N GLN A 54 10.10 -5.16 4.44
CA GLN A 54 8.82 -4.91 3.82
C GLN A 54 8.08 -6.22 3.58
N ARG A 55 6.75 -6.19 3.65
CA ARG A 55 5.91 -7.29 3.21
C ARG A 55 5.20 -6.92 1.92
N ARG A 56 5.47 -7.70 0.88
CA ARG A 56 4.84 -7.55 -0.44
C ARG A 56 3.66 -8.52 -0.57
N PHE A 57 2.84 -8.28 -1.56
CA PHE A 57 1.70 -9.15 -1.91
C PHE A 57 0.74 -9.37 -0.74
N GLN A 58 0.51 -8.32 0.04
CA GLN A 58 -0.45 -8.35 1.13
C GLN A 58 -1.84 -7.97 0.64
N SER A 59 -2.84 -8.43 1.38
CA SER A 59 -4.23 -8.06 1.14
C SER A 59 -4.68 -7.07 2.20
N GLY A 60 -5.41 -6.05 1.76
CA GLY A 60 -6.02 -5.07 2.64
C GLY A 60 -7.31 -4.53 2.01
N ARG A 61 -8.21 -4.06 2.85
CA ARG A 61 -9.43 -3.39 2.40
C ARG A 61 -9.41 -1.95 2.86
N MET A 62 -9.50 -1.04 1.90
CA MET A 62 -9.56 0.38 2.17
C MET A 62 -10.98 0.89 1.97
N ARG A 63 -11.49 1.65 2.93
CA ARG A 63 -12.93 1.94 3.07
C ARG A 63 -13.78 0.65 3.01
N THR A 64 -15.09 0.80 2.78
CA THR A 64 -15.99 -0.36 2.81
C THR A 64 -15.95 -1.16 1.51
N SER A 65 -15.49 -0.55 0.41
CA SER A 65 -15.74 -1.06 -0.95
C SER A 65 -14.52 -1.53 -1.72
N ILE A 66 -13.31 -1.07 -1.40
CA ILE A 66 -12.13 -1.36 -2.21
C ILE A 66 -11.21 -2.37 -1.51
N SER A 67 -11.06 -3.53 -2.14
CA SER A 67 -10.13 -4.58 -1.69
C SER A 67 -8.90 -4.63 -2.59
N TYR A 68 -7.74 -4.52 -1.97
CA TYR A 68 -6.44 -4.72 -2.61
C TYR A 68 -5.99 -6.15 -2.27
N ASN A 69 -6.27 -7.10 -3.15
CA ASN A 69 -5.96 -8.52 -2.90
C ASN A 69 -4.58 -8.86 -3.45
N ASN A 70 -3.66 -9.24 -2.57
CA ASN A 70 -2.29 -9.69 -2.89
C ASN A 70 -1.48 -8.69 -3.75
N ILE A 71 -1.79 -7.41 -3.69
CA ILE A 71 -1.07 -6.37 -4.45
C ILE A 71 -0.50 -5.26 -3.55
N LEU A 72 -0.88 -5.24 -2.28
CA LEU A 72 -0.42 -4.23 -1.34
C LEU A 72 0.99 -4.56 -0.85
N THR A 73 1.88 -3.57 -0.90
CA THR A 73 3.18 -3.61 -0.22
C THR A 73 3.09 -2.70 0.99
N VAL A 74 3.45 -3.25 2.14
CA VAL A 74 3.47 -2.51 3.40
C VAL A 74 4.83 -2.63 4.06
N ALA A 75 5.26 -1.54 4.66
CA ALA A 75 6.43 -1.48 5.51
C ALA A 75 6.19 -0.46 6.61
N SER A 76 7.00 -0.51 7.64
CA SER A 76 7.01 0.48 8.71
C SER A 76 8.43 0.79 9.12
N ASP A 77 8.61 1.98 9.60
CA ASP A 77 9.82 2.44 10.28
C ASP A 77 9.44 3.13 11.60
N GLN A 78 10.41 3.76 12.24
CA GLN A 78 10.21 4.48 13.50
C GLN A 78 9.23 5.64 13.37
N GLN A 79 9.12 6.23 12.20
CA GLN A 79 8.35 7.45 11.95
C GLN A 79 6.92 7.17 11.49
N GLY A 80 6.68 6.03 10.82
CA GLY A 80 5.36 5.74 10.26
C GLY A 80 5.29 4.47 9.45
N ILE A 81 4.21 4.33 8.69
CA ILE A 81 3.99 3.24 7.75
C ILE A 81 4.16 3.73 6.31
N ILE A 82 4.67 2.85 5.47
CA ILE A 82 4.77 3.07 4.03
C ILE A 82 3.84 2.09 3.34
N LEU A 83 2.92 2.62 2.54
CA LEU A 83 2.01 1.85 1.71
C LEU A 83 2.34 2.06 0.24
N GLY A 84 2.21 1.03 -0.55
CA GLY A 84 2.38 1.13 -1.99
C GLY A 84 1.84 -0.06 -2.76
N LEU A 85 1.70 0.14 -4.05
CA LEU A 85 1.26 -0.86 -5.02
C LEU A 85 2.38 -1.11 -6.05
N PRO A 86 2.27 -2.19 -6.86
CA PRO A 86 3.18 -2.45 -7.96
C PRO A 86 3.34 -1.25 -8.88
N PHE A 87 4.48 -1.15 -9.57
CA PHE A 87 4.88 0.03 -10.32
C PHE A 87 3.84 0.47 -11.37
N PHE A 88 3.16 -0.48 -12.03
CA PHE A 88 2.17 -0.23 -13.06
C PHE A 88 0.86 0.40 -12.53
N LEU A 89 0.59 0.29 -11.23
CA LEU A 89 -0.55 0.95 -10.56
C LEU A 89 -0.19 2.30 -9.94
N ARG A 90 1.08 2.68 -9.91
CA ARG A 90 1.56 3.89 -9.23
C ARG A 90 1.05 5.18 -9.85
N LEU A 91 0.63 5.15 -11.12
CA LEU A 91 0.05 6.31 -11.78
C LEU A 91 -1.16 6.87 -11.00
N ALA A 92 -2.03 5.98 -10.54
CA ALA A 92 -3.21 6.32 -9.76
C ALA A 92 -3.02 6.12 -8.24
N HIS A 93 -2.01 5.32 -7.84
CA HIS A 93 -1.74 4.93 -6.46
C HIS A 93 -0.27 5.20 -6.11
N PRO A 94 0.15 6.48 -5.95
CA PRO A 94 1.50 6.79 -5.52
C PRO A 94 1.79 6.18 -4.15
N ARG A 95 3.07 6.04 -3.79
CA ARG A 95 3.45 5.61 -2.45
C ARG A 95 2.96 6.60 -1.41
N LEU A 96 2.56 6.09 -0.26
CA LEU A 96 2.10 6.88 0.88
C LEU A 96 3.03 6.63 2.06
N PHE A 97 3.40 7.69 2.75
CA PHE A 97 4.05 7.62 4.04
C PHE A 97 3.15 8.30 5.08
N ILE A 98 2.68 7.54 6.05
CA ILE A 98 1.74 8.02 7.06
C ILE A 98 2.42 7.93 8.42
N PRO A 99 2.65 9.08 9.09
CA PRO A 99 3.26 9.11 10.41
C PRO A 99 2.43 8.37 11.46
N TRP A 100 3.07 7.73 12.42
CA TRP A 100 2.36 7.03 13.51
C TRP A 100 1.42 7.94 14.31
N ALA A 101 1.77 9.23 14.43
CA ALA A 101 0.94 10.22 15.11
C ALA A 101 -0.44 10.45 14.44
N GLU A 102 -0.57 10.08 13.16
CA GLU A 102 -1.79 10.24 12.37
C GLU A 102 -2.46 8.88 12.06
N ILE A 103 -2.10 7.85 12.82
CA ILE A 103 -2.70 6.51 12.70
C ILE A 103 -3.37 6.15 14.02
N GLU A 104 -4.66 5.95 13.98
CA GLU A 104 -5.41 5.37 15.07
C GLU A 104 -5.67 3.89 14.79
N ILE A 105 -5.37 3.03 15.74
CA ILE A 105 -5.50 1.58 15.59
C ILE A 105 -6.68 1.13 16.43
N GLU A 106 -7.70 0.58 15.76
CA GLU A 106 -8.85 0.02 16.42
C GLU A 106 -8.54 -1.39 16.98
N GLU A 107 -9.36 -1.85 17.91
CA GLU A 107 -9.23 -3.20 18.46
C GLU A 107 -9.45 -4.26 17.36
N PRO A 108 -8.75 -5.40 17.45
CA PRO A 108 -8.89 -6.47 16.50
C PRO A 108 -10.30 -7.06 16.55
N THR A 109 -10.91 -7.21 15.38
CA THR A 109 -12.21 -7.84 15.22
C THR A 109 -12.02 -9.23 14.59
N GLN A 110 -12.66 -10.23 15.17
CA GLN A 110 -12.71 -11.56 14.57
C GLN A 110 -13.83 -11.64 13.54
N TRP A 111 -13.45 -12.05 12.33
CA TRP A 111 -14.40 -12.37 11.28
C TRP A 111 -14.18 -13.81 10.81
N PHE A 112 -15.07 -14.72 11.21
CA PHE A 112 -14.91 -16.17 11.05
C PHE A 112 -13.58 -16.64 11.66
N PHE A 113 -12.68 -17.17 10.85
CA PHE A 113 -11.35 -17.66 11.25
C PHE A 113 -10.23 -16.63 11.07
N LEU A 114 -10.55 -15.41 10.66
CA LEU A 114 -9.58 -14.35 10.38
C LEU A 114 -9.72 -13.24 11.41
N SER A 115 -8.62 -12.94 12.09
CA SER A 115 -8.50 -11.73 12.90
C SER A 115 -8.06 -10.57 12.00
N VAL A 116 -8.88 -9.54 11.95
CA VAL A 116 -8.63 -8.31 11.19
C VAL A 116 -8.61 -7.12 12.12
N GLN A 117 -7.79 -6.14 11.81
CA GLN A 117 -7.64 -4.92 12.56
C GLN A 117 -7.75 -3.73 11.62
N THR A 118 -8.44 -2.70 12.06
CA THR A 118 -8.65 -1.46 11.29
C THR A 118 -7.66 -0.41 11.74
N LEU A 119 -6.97 0.19 10.79
CA LEU A 119 -6.16 1.37 10.98
C LEU A 119 -6.92 2.54 10.35
N LEU A 120 -7.17 3.60 11.14
CA LEU A 120 -7.74 4.85 10.65
C LEU A 120 -6.58 5.78 10.31
N LEU A 121 -6.49 6.14 9.04
CA LEU A 121 -5.35 6.83 8.46
C LEU A 121 -5.67 8.31 8.22
N GLY A 122 -4.85 9.17 8.82
CA GLY A 122 -4.92 10.61 8.65
C GLY A 122 -6.17 11.27 9.25
N PRO A 123 -6.32 12.60 9.10
CA PRO A 123 -7.43 13.36 9.68
C PRO A 123 -8.79 12.98 9.10
N GLU A 124 -8.81 12.47 7.86
CA GLU A 124 -10.03 11.96 7.24
C GLU A 124 -10.43 10.57 7.75
N ARG A 125 -9.64 9.98 8.66
CA ARG A 125 -9.88 8.67 9.28
C ARG A 125 -10.19 7.59 8.23
N VAL A 126 -9.40 7.54 7.15
CA VAL A 126 -9.59 6.56 6.08
C VAL A 126 -9.34 5.16 6.63
N PRO A 127 -10.36 4.28 6.71
CA PRO A 127 -10.18 2.96 7.29
C PRO A 127 -9.42 2.04 6.35
N LEU A 128 -8.33 1.48 6.85
CA LEU A 128 -7.54 0.42 6.22
C LEU A 128 -7.63 -0.84 7.09
N ARG A 129 -8.32 -1.86 6.62
CA ARG A 129 -8.42 -3.16 7.28
C ARG A 129 -7.33 -4.09 6.81
N LEU A 130 -6.54 -4.58 7.75
CA LEU A 130 -5.45 -5.52 7.53
C LEU A 130 -5.63 -6.74 8.43
N ARG A 131 -4.93 -7.85 8.12
CA ARG A 131 -4.83 -8.97 9.05
C ARG A 131 -4.07 -8.53 10.29
N THR A 132 -4.50 -8.97 11.48
CA THR A 132 -3.85 -8.64 12.75
C THR A 132 -2.35 -8.98 12.73
N SER A 133 -1.98 -10.13 12.19
CA SER A 133 -0.57 -10.52 12.06
C SER A 133 0.29 -9.57 11.22
N LEU A 134 -0.33 -8.84 10.29
CA LEU A 134 0.35 -7.81 9.51
C LEU A 134 0.49 -6.52 10.31
N VAL A 135 -0.52 -6.17 11.08
CA VAL A 135 -0.47 -5.01 11.99
C VAL A 135 0.58 -5.23 13.07
N ASP A 136 0.65 -6.42 13.67
CA ASP A 136 1.68 -6.80 14.63
C ASP A 136 3.10 -6.66 14.03
N PHE A 137 3.25 -7.07 12.77
CA PHE A 137 4.53 -6.87 12.05
C PHE A 137 4.88 -5.40 11.92
N LEU A 138 3.93 -4.54 11.59
CA LEU A 138 4.16 -3.10 11.48
C LEU A 138 4.50 -2.47 12.84
N LEU A 139 3.83 -2.89 13.90
CA LEU A 139 4.06 -2.39 15.26
C LEU A 139 5.41 -2.81 15.85
N LYS A 140 5.92 -3.99 15.48
CA LYS A 140 7.25 -4.44 15.92
C LYS A 140 8.35 -3.49 15.46
N ALA A 141 8.27 -2.94 14.25
CA ALA A 141 9.26 -1.98 13.77
C ALA A 141 9.19 -0.65 14.53
N LYS A 142 8.01 -0.26 15.03
CA LYS A 142 7.84 0.88 15.93
C LYS A 142 8.50 0.62 17.29
N ALA A 143 8.27 -0.56 17.87
CA ALA A 143 8.73 -0.92 19.21
C ALA A 143 10.26 -1.10 19.31
N VAL A 144 10.93 -1.52 18.24
CA VAL A 144 12.40 -1.67 18.21
C VAL A 144 13.12 -0.33 18.42
N SER A 145 12.46 0.79 18.15
CA SER A 145 13.05 2.11 18.35
C SER A 145 12.82 2.70 19.73
N ASP A 146 11.94 2.14 20.53
CA ASP A 146 11.71 2.55 21.92
C ASP A 146 12.66 1.85 22.92
N LEU A 147 13.51 0.93 22.41
CA LEU A 147 14.61 0.40 23.24
C LEU A 147 15.69 1.49 23.35
N PRO A 148 16.04 1.90 24.59
CA PRO A 148 17.18 2.79 24.79
C PRO A 148 18.43 2.12 24.19
N ASP A 149 19.22 2.92 23.46
CA ASP A 149 20.56 2.53 23.04
C ASP A 149 21.33 2.10 24.30
N ASP A 150 21.36 0.80 24.55
CA ASP A 150 22.19 0.24 25.62
C ASP A 150 23.65 0.49 25.20
N PRO A 151 24.39 1.35 25.87
CA PRO A 151 25.76 1.66 25.49
C PRO A 151 26.54 0.36 25.48
N MET A 152 27.07 0.01 24.31
CA MET A 152 27.93 -1.17 24.15
C MET A 152 28.93 -1.22 25.30
N PRO A 153 29.09 -2.35 25.99
CA PRO A 153 30.04 -2.46 27.07
C PRO A 153 31.43 -2.07 26.56
N ASN A 154 32.02 -1.10 27.24
CA ASN A 154 33.31 -0.55 26.89
C ASN A 154 34.36 -1.68 26.85
N PRO A 155 35.00 -1.95 25.68
CA PRO A 155 35.97 -3.03 25.54
C PRO A 155 37.21 -2.89 26.40
N SER A 156 37.35 -1.79 27.16
CA SER A 156 38.47 -1.55 28.09
C SER A 156 38.28 -2.11 29.51
N GLN A 157 37.22 -2.90 29.74
CA GLN A 157 36.97 -3.53 31.06
C GLN A 157 37.02 -5.07 31.02
N ILE A 158 37.72 -5.64 30.05
CA ILE A 158 38.07 -7.08 30.04
C ILE A 158 39.57 -7.23 30.24
#